data_51a86869e637f4c8aa1a23d61de32a78
#
_entry.id   51a86869e637f4c8aa1a23d61de32a78
#
_cell.length_a   1.000
_cell.length_b   1.000
_cell.length_c   1.000
_cell.angle_alpha   90.00
_cell.angle_beta   90.00
_cell.angle_gamma   90.00
#
_symmetry.space_group_name_H-M   'P 1'
#
loop_
_entity.id
_entity.type
_entity.pdbx_description
1 polymer ?
#
loop_
_entity_poly.entity_id
_entity_poly.type
_entity_poly.pdbx_seq_one_letter_code
_entity_poly.pdbx_strand_id
1 'polypeptide(L)'
;MYSKKSNGQWMALMVMASFAFSTFFSCKKSGPTIAIITVVDSLGRPVSNAKVRLWQDTSHSQQTGVQSNINVSKTSDGSGKAQFEFELEAYLNIEAIKGSDSAKGFIRLVEHETEEKTVSF
;
A
#
# COMPACT_ATOMS: atom_id res chain seq x y z
N MET A 1 55.07 -3.92 -36.16
CA MET A 1 54.35 -3.63 -37.19
C MET A 1 52.89 -4.01 -37.20
N TYR A 2 52.44 -4.56 -36.38
CA TYR A 2 51.37 -5.18 -36.46
C TYR A 2 50.49 -5.28 -35.36
N SER A 3 50.62 -4.91 -34.09
CA SER A 3 49.83 -5.07 -32.89
C SER A 3 48.88 -3.91 -32.59
N LYS A 4 48.87 -2.89 -33.39
CA LYS A 4 48.03 -1.71 -33.15
C LYS A 4 46.56 -1.84 -33.56
N LYS A 5 46.18 -2.88 -34.30
CA LYS A 5 44.80 -3.08 -34.74
C LYS A 5 43.90 -3.79 -33.75
N SER A 6 44.46 -4.48 -32.75
CA SER A 6 43.67 -5.23 -31.76
C SER A 6 43.18 -4.39 -30.61
N ASN A 7 43.84 -3.26 -30.31
CA ASN A 7 43.43 -2.45 -29.14
C ASN A 7 42.17 -1.63 -29.37
N GLY A 8 41.87 -1.25 -30.61
CA GLY A 8 40.62 -0.52 -30.92
C GLY A 8 39.37 -1.38 -30.90
N GLN A 9 39.49 -2.65 -31.21
CA GLN A 9 38.38 -3.56 -31.19
C GLN A 9 37.99 -3.97 -29.75
N TRP A 10 38.93 -4.04 -28.87
CA TRP A 10 38.66 -4.34 -27.46
C TRP A 10 37.98 -3.18 -26.73
N MET A 11 38.34 -1.96 -27.02
CA MET A 11 37.68 -0.78 -26.46
C MET A 11 36.24 -0.63 -26.96
N ALA A 12 35.96 -0.96 -28.21
CA ALA A 12 34.63 -0.92 -28.78
C ALA A 12 33.70 -1.98 -28.15
N LEU A 13 34.21 -3.16 -27.82
CA LEU A 13 33.48 -4.23 -27.15
C LEU A 13 33.18 -3.89 -25.68
N MET A 14 34.06 -3.19 -24.99
CA MET A 14 33.82 -2.76 -23.61
C MET A 14 32.74 -1.67 -23.50
N VAL A 15 32.69 -0.77 -24.49
CA VAL A 15 31.66 0.29 -24.52
C VAL A 15 30.28 -0.28 -24.84
N MET A 16 30.20 -1.30 -25.69
CA MET A 16 28.93 -1.97 -25.98
C MET A 16 28.39 -2.77 -24.81
N ALA A 17 29.23 -3.39 -24.01
CA ALA A 17 28.81 -4.14 -22.80
C ALA A 17 28.28 -3.22 -21.71
N SER A 18 28.76 -1.98 -21.65
CA SER A 18 28.27 -1.00 -20.66
C SER A 18 26.85 -0.48 -20.94
N PHE A 19 26.43 -0.47 -22.18
CA PHE A 19 25.11 0.06 -22.59
C PHE A 19 23.98 -0.95 -22.38
N ALA A 20 24.29 -2.24 -22.34
CA ALA A 20 23.28 -3.29 -22.15
C ALA A 20 22.78 -3.41 -20.70
N PHE A 21 23.49 -2.82 -19.73
CA PHE A 21 23.16 -2.96 -18.31
C PHE A 21 22.13 -1.95 -17.79
N SER A 22 21.78 -0.94 -18.58
CA SER A 22 20.92 0.15 -18.14
C SER A 22 19.42 -0.05 -18.42
N THR A 23 19.02 -1.18 -18.98
CA THR A 23 17.62 -1.40 -19.38
C THR A 23 16.77 -2.24 -18.42
N PHE A 24 17.32 -2.65 -17.26
CA PHE A 24 16.62 -3.57 -16.36
C PHE A 24 15.92 -2.92 -15.15
N PHE A 25 15.77 -1.60 -15.12
CA PHE A 25 15.13 -0.91 -13.98
C PHE A 25 13.72 -0.40 -14.27
N SER A 26 12.87 -1.16 -14.93
CA SER A 26 11.44 -0.84 -14.90
C SER A 26 10.75 -1.70 -13.87
N CYS A 27 10.81 -1.29 -12.60
CA CYS A 27 10.00 -1.87 -11.55
C CYS A 27 8.56 -1.38 -11.68
N LYS A 28 7.69 -2.16 -12.31
CA LYS A 28 6.25 -1.98 -12.13
C LYS A 28 5.91 -2.46 -10.73
N LYS A 29 5.30 -1.60 -9.91
CA LYS A 29 4.73 -2.03 -8.64
C LYS A 29 3.71 -3.11 -8.92
N SER A 30 3.93 -4.29 -8.40
CA SER A 30 3.00 -5.42 -8.44
C SER A 30 2.72 -5.85 -7.01
N GLY A 31 1.55 -6.39 -6.78
CA GLY A 31 1.16 -6.87 -5.48
C GLY A 31 -0.23 -6.39 -5.08
N PRO A 32 -0.75 -6.86 -3.94
CA PRO A 32 -2.07 -6.45 -3.46
C PRO A 32 -2.05 -5.01 -2.95
N THR A 33 -3.23 -4.40 -2.92
CA THR A 33 -3.49 -3.14 -2.24
C THR A 33 -3.87 -3.45 -0.80
N ILE A 34 -3.08 -3.00 0.16
CA ILE A 34 -3.25 -3.37 1.57
C ILE A 34 -3.56 -2.15 2.41
N ALA A 35 -4.55 -2.27 3.29
CA ALA A 35 -4.86 -1.31 4.33
C ALA A 35 -4.54 -1.91 5.69
N ILE A 36 -3.72 -1.25 6.49
CA ILE A 36 -3.44 -1.63 7.88
C ILE A 36 -3.99 -0.54 8.79
N ILE A 37 -4.97 -0.89 9.60
CA ILE A 37 -5.57 0.01 10.56
C ILE A 37 -5.05 -0.33 11.95
N THR A 38 -4.43 0.64 12.62
CA THR A 38 -3.97 0.50 13.99
C THR A 38 -4.95 1.22 14.91
N VAL A 39 -5.44 0.51 15.91
CA VAL A 39 -6.35 1.06 16.93
C VAL A 39 -5.57 1.27 18.22
N VAL A 40 -5.58 2.49 18.71
CA VAL A 40 -4.93 2.85 19.97
C VAL A 40 -5.93 3.52 20.93
N ASP A 41 -5.61 3.49 22.21
CA ASP A 41 -6.39 4.23 23.21
C ASP A 41 -5.92 5.70 23.32
N SER A 42 -6.52 6.47 24.21
CA SER A 42 -6.17 7.87 24.42
C SER A 42 -4.73 8.09 24.89
N LEU A 43 -4.07 7.05 25.39
CA LEU A 43 -2.67 7.06 25.81
C LEU A 43 -1.72 6.53 24.74
N GLY A 44 -2.23 6.21 23.55
CA GLY A 44 -1.42 5.69 22.45
C GLY A 44 -1.10 4.19 22.55
N ARG A 45 -1.74 3.45 23.47
CA ARG A 45 -1.50 2.02 23.63
C ARG A 45 -2.35 1.21 22.64
N PRO A 46 -1.81 0.12 22.07
CA PRO A 46 -2.56 -0.72 21.14
C PRO A 46 -3.80 -1.32 21.80
N VAL A 47 -4.92 -1.33 21.08
CA VAL A 47 -6.18 -1.93 21.52
C VAL A 47 -6.46 -3.18 20.71
N SER A 48 -6.44 -4.34 21.40
CA SER A 48 -6.80 -5.62 20.79
C SER A 48 -8.30 -5.86 20.83
N ASN A 49 -8.80 -6.73 19.97
CA ASN A 49 -10.21 -7.11 19.88
C ASN A 49 -11.18 -5.94 19.64
N ALA A 50 -10.72 -4.88 19.02
CA ALA A 50 -11.59 -3.82 18.52
C ALA A 50 -12.14 -4.22 17.15
N LYS A 51 -13.43 -3.99 16.94
CA LYS A 51 -14.04 -4.21 15.62
C LYS A 51 -13.69 -3.04 14.72
N VAL A 52 -12.97 -3.31 13.64
CA VAL A 52 -12.57 -2.32 12.63
C VAL A 52 -13.40 -2.55 11.38
N ARG A 53 -14.12 -1.53 10.96
CA ARG A 53 -14.93 -1.54 9.75
C ARG A 53 -14.38 -0.54 8.75
N LEU A 54 -14.20 -0.97 7.52
CA LEU A 54 -13.90 -0.12 6.38
C LEU A 54 -15.09 -0.10 5.43
N TRP A 55 -15.55 1.08 5.07
CA TRP A 55 -16.70 1.21 4.20
C TRP A 55 -16.59 2.45 3.31
N GLN A 56 -17.23 2.38 2.18
CA GLN A 56 -17.25 3.46 1.21
C GLN A 56 -18.61 4.14 1.21
N ASP A 57 -18.60 5.47 1.25
CA ASP A 57 -19.82 6.25 1.11
C ASP A 57 -20.22 6.31 -0.37
N THR A 58 -21.50 6.05 -0.65
CA THR A 58 -22.05 6.07 -2.01
C THR A 58 -21.92 7.41 -2.70
N SER A 59 -21.81 8.50 -1.95
CA SER A 59 -21.62 9.84 -2.51
C SER A 59 -20.27 10.04 -3.19
N HIS A 60 -19.23 9.33 -2.73
CA HIS A 60 -17.90 9.41 -3.33
C HIS A 60 -17.68 8.46 -4.49
N SER A 61 -18.44 7.37 -4.56
CA SER A 61 -18.29 6.36 -5.61
C SER A 61 -18.73 6.85 -6.99
N GLN A 62 -19.62 7.82 -7.07
CA GLN A 62 -20.09 8.36 -8.34
C GLN A 62 -19.06 9.25 -9.04
N GLN A 63 -18.10 9.79 -8.31
CA GLN A 63 -17.09 10.69 -8.86
C GLN A 63 -15.85 9.98 -9.40
N THR A 64 -15.57 8.77 -8.92
CA THR A 64 -14.33 8.06 -9.23
C THR A 64 -14.50 6.82 -10.10
N GLY A 65 -15.74 6.39 -10.37
CA GLY A 65 -16.00 5.16 -11.14
C GLY A 65 -15.57 3.87 -10.43
N VAL A 66 -15.19 3.95 -9.15
CA VAL A 66 -14.72 2.82 -8.35
C VAL A 66 -15.90 2.17 -7.62
N GLN A 67 -15.84 0.87 -7.42
CA GLN A 67 -16.90 0.08 -6.81
C GLN A 67 -17.45 0.67 -5.52
N SER A 68 -18.76 0.89 -5.51
CA SER A 68 -19.50 1.60 -4.45
C SER A 68 -19.93 0.75 -3.25
N ASN A 69 -19.47 -0.51 -3.15
CA ASN A 69 -20.04 -1.46 -2.18
C ASN A 69 -19.05 -2.05 -1.19
N ILE A 70 -17.94 -1.36 -0.91
CA ILE A 70 -16.99 -1.86 0.08
C ILE A 70 -17.56 -1.66 1.49
N ASN A 71 -17.74 -2.75 2.21
CA ASN A 71 -18.14 -2.77 3.60
C ASN A 71 -17.59 -4.05 4.24
N VAL A 72 -16.40 -3.94 4.82
CA VAL A 72 -15.68 -5.07 5.40
C VAL A 72 -15.29 -4.77 6.83
N SER A 73 -15.29 -5.80 7.66
CA SER A 73 -14.92 -5.67 9.06
C SER A 73 -13.94 -6.76 9.46
N LYS A 74 -12.99 -6.39 10.31
CA LYS A 74 -12.09 -7.32 10.99
C LYS A 74 -11.88 -6.87 12.44
N THR A 75 -11.39 -7.79 13.24
CA THR A 75 -11.03 -7.51 14.63
C THR A 75 -9.53 -7.24 14.72
N SER A 76 -9.12 -6.22 15.49
CA SER A 76 -7.72 -5.92 15.72
C SER A 76 -7.03 -7.04 16.51
N ASP A 77 -5.76 -7.27 16.19
CA ASP A 77 -4.91 -8.25 16.86
C ASP A 77 -4.30 -7.72 18.17
N GLY A 78 -3.40 -8.49 18.78
CA GLY A 78 -2.69 -8.10 20.01
C GLY A 78 -1.85 -6.84 19.90
N SER A 79 -1.44 -6.44 18.69
CA SER A 79 -0.75 -5.18 18.42
C SER A 79 -1.68 -4.04 17.99
N GLY A 80 -2.99 -4.23 18.09
CA GLY A 80 -4.00 -3.24 17.74
C GLY A 80 -4.21 -3.10 16.22
N LYS A 81 -3.72 -4.03 15.41
CA LYS A 81 -3.76 -3.92 13.95
C LYS A 81 -4.82 -4.81 13.33
N ALA A 82 -5.51 -4.28 12.33
CA ALA A 82 -6.38 -5.03 11.44
C ALA A 82 -5.92 -4.80 9.99
N GLN A 83 -5.64 -5.86 9.26
CA GLN A 83 -5.15 -5.81 7.89
C GLN A 83 -6.23 -6.25 6.92
N PHE A 84 -6.42 -5.45 5.88
CA PHE A 84 -7.38 -5.68 4.81
C PHE A 84 -6.67 -5.68 3.46
N GLU A 85 -7.15 -6.49 2.54
CA GLU A 85 -6.61 -6.59 1.20
C GLU A 85 -7.69 -6.24 0.18
N PHE A 86 -7.33 -5.42 -0.81
CA PHE A 86 -8.22 -4.95 -1.86
C PHE A 86 -7.56 -5.11 -3.23
N GLU A 87 -8.33 -5.05 -4.28
CA GLU A 87 -7.82 -5.15 -5.65
C GLU A 87 -7.50 -3.79 -6.26
N LEU A 88 -8.25 -2.76 -5.90
CA LEU A 88 -8.17 -1.44 -6.51
C LEU A 88 -7.97 -0.34 -5.47
N GLU A 89 -7.59 0.84 -5.95
CA GLU A 89 -7.56 2.02 -5.13
C GLU A 89 -8.97 2.40 -4.64
N ALA A 90 -9.05 2.99 -3.46
CA ALA A 90 -10.33 3.41 -2.88
C ALA A 90 -10.13 4.47 -1.79
N TYR A 91 -11.18 5.30 -1.57
CA TYR A 91 -11.29 6.12 -0.38
C TYR A 91 -12.28 5.45 0.55
N LEU A 92 -11.84 5.11 1.74
CA LEU A 92 -12.63 4.36 2.71
C LEU A 92 -12.76 5.11 4.02
N ASN A 93 -13.96 5.07 4.59
CA ASN A 93 -14.18 5.48 5.97
C ASN A 93 -13.77 4.35 6.91
N ILE A 94 -13.23 4.73 8.06
CA ILE A 94 -12.80 3.80 9.11
C ILE A 94 -13.69 4.03 10.32
N GLU A 95 -14.18 2.95 10.92
CA GLU A 95 -14.84 2.96 12.21
C GLU A 95 -14.25 1.83 13.07
N ALA A 96 -13.71 2.18 14.21
CA ALA A 96 -13.25 1.22 15.20
C ALA A 96 -14.15 1.29 16.43
N ILE A 97 -14.60 0.13 16.92
CA ILE A 97 -15.51 0.04 18.06
C ILE A 97 -14.98 -0.99 19.05
N LYS A 98 -14.93 -0.62 20.30
CA LYS A 98 -14.70 -1.55 21.41
C LYS A 98 -15.56 -1.18 22.61
N GLY A 99 -16.55 -2.02 22.93
CA GLY A 99 -17.52 -1.71 23.97
C GLY A 99 -18.30 -0.43 23.63
N SER A 100 -18.22 0.57 24.50
CA SER A 100 -18.82 1.89 24.28
C SER A 100 -17.91 2.88 23.58
N ASP A 101 -16.63 2.54 23.38
CA ASP A 101 -15.67 3.40 22.73
C ASP A 101 -15.74 3.26 21.22
N SER A 102 -15.63 4.37 20.50
CA SER A 102 -15.60 4.39 19.06
C SER A 102 -14.61 5.42 18.55
N ALA A 103 -13.96 5.12 17.45
CA ALA A 103 -13.07 6.02 16.75
C ALA A 103 -13.40 6.01 15.26
N LYS A 104 -13.24 7.15 14.61
CA LYS A 104 -13.52 7.31 13.19
C LYS A 104 -12.31 7.90 12.48
N GLY A 105 -12.17 7.59 11.22
CA GLY A 105 -11.14 8.13 10.35
C GLY A 105 -11.44 7.81 8.91
N PHE A 106 -10.48 8.09 8.06
CA PHE A 106 -10.55 7.69 6.66
C PHE A 106 -9.15 7.30 6.16
N ILE A 107 -9.10 6.51 5.11
CA ILE A 107 -7.88 6.08 4.47
C ILE A 107 -8.04 6.14 2.95
N ARG A 108 -7.00 6.59 2.27
CA ARG A 108 -6.90 6.51 0.83
C ARG A 108 -5.98 5.35 0.48
N LEU A 109 -6.50 4.39 -0.26
CA LEU A 109 -5.72 3.27 -0.76
C LEU A 109 -5.18 3.59 -2.14
N VAL A 110 -3.90 3.33 -2.34
CA VAL A 110 -3.24 3.42 -3.63
C VAL A 110 -3.00 2.00 -4.14
N GLU A 111 -3.33 1.77 -5.40
CA GLU A 111 -3.21 0.47 -6.02
C GLU A 111 -1.79 -0.08 -5.90
N HIS A 112 -1.68 -1.34 -5.49
CA HIS A 112 -0.42 -2.06 -5.26
C HIS A 112 0.47 -1.50 -4.14
N GLU A 113 -0.08 -0.68 -3.25
CA GLU A 113 0.65 -0.15 -2.10
C GLU A 113 0.03 -0.59 -0.78
N THR A 114 0.82 -0.53 0.28
CA THR A 114 0.35 -0.71 1.65
C THR A 114 0.19 0.66 2.30
N GLU A 115 -1.03 0.96 2.72
CA GLU A 115 -1.35 2.20 3.41
C GLU A 115 -1.68 1.90 4.87
N GLU A 116 -1.15 2.70 5.77
CA GLU A 116 -1.40 2.56 7.20
C GLU A 116 -2.14 3.77 7.75
N LYS A 117 -3.08 3.53 8.65
CA LYS A 117 -3.81 4.58 9.37
C LYS A 117 -4.02 4.19 10.81
N THR A 118 -3.74 5.14 11.72
CA THR A 118 -4.01 4.97 13.15
C THR A 118 -5.27 5.71 13.52
N VAL A 119 -6.16 5.07 14.28
CA VAL A 119 -7.33 5.68 14.89
C VAL A 119 -7.26 5.54 16.41
N SER A 120 -7.68 6.56 17.11
CA SER A 120 -7.60 6.64 18.58
C SER A 120 -8.97 6.84 19.19
N PHE A 121 -9.21 6.09 20.27
CA PHE A 121 -10.39 6.30 21.14
C PHE A 121 -10.24 7.56 21.97
#